data_a04a8c164fd788f3323c0d89ce995987
#
_entry.id   a04a8c164fd788f3323c0d89ce995987
#
_cell.length_a   1.000
_cell.length_b   1.000
_cell.length_c   1.000
_cell.angle_alpha   90.00
_cell.angle_beta   90.00
_cell.angle_gamma   90.00
#
_symmetry.space_group_name_H-M   'P 1'
#
loop_
_entity.id
_entity.type
_entity.pdbx_description
1 polymer ?
#
loop_
_entity_poly.entity_id
_entity_poly.type
_entity_poly.pdbx_seq_one_letter_code
_entity_poly.pdbx_strand_id
1 'polypeptide(L)'
;MFMEERQKDIINKINETGRILVSEIQECYQISADCARRDLRVLESKGLLQRTHGGAIAVNPKEIYPTPTYNPIDMKEIQSDYLAVAQKAIEYIQNKDVIYITTSLVGYYMAENMPEDVAITVLTNSVTIAEVLRKKMNVSVILLGGEMSHRGHCHDFYTIQMVKNIRMDKAFLSHAALSLDFGASIHDSAGVEFGKAVMENSRMNIGLYPSKKIGKNSIHSVCQVKDYDLLITDNHVSEDFLIQIRELGVSIEIVNLKEA
;
A
#
# COMPACT_ATOMS: atom_id res chain seq x y z
N MET A 1 2.98 24.65 -28.26
CA MET A 1 2.60 23.39 -27.60
C MET A 1 2.19 23.70 -26.17
N PHE A 2 1.01 23.28 -25.77
CA PHE A 2 0.53 23.52 -24.40
C PHE A 2 1.31 22.64 -23.40
N MET A 3 1.35 23.08 -22.14
CA MET A 3 2.14 22.39 -21.10
C MET A 3 1.71 20.92 -20.91
N GLU A 4 0.42 20.65 -20.92
CA GLU A 4 -0.13 19.30 -20.74
C GLU A 4 0.23 18.35 -21.89
N GLU A 5 0.16 18.84 -23.13
CA GLU A 5 0.56 18.08 -24.33
C GLU A 5 2.05 17.73 -24.29
N ARG A 6 2.88 18.69 -23.88
CA ARG A 6 4.32 18.51 -23.74
C ARG A 6 4.65 17.49 -22.65
N GLN A 7 3.98 17.57 -21.51
CA GLN A 7 4.16 16.64 -20.42
C GLN A 7 3.78 15.21 -20.82
N LYS A 8 2.69 15.03 -21.57
CA LYS A 8 2.29 13.74 -22.12
C LYS A 8 3.32 13.17 -23.10
N ASP A 9 3.87 14.00 -23.95
CA ASP A 9 4.90 13.58 -24.91
C ASP A 9 6.24 13.24 -24.23
N ILE A 10 6.62 13.97 -23.17
CA ILE A 10 7.77 13.63 -22.32
C ILE A 10 7.61 12.24 -21.71
N ILE A 11 6.43 11.91 -21.19
CA ILE A 11 6.16 10.58 -20.61
C ILE A 11 6.25 9.49 -21.68
N ASN A 12 5.67 9.71 -22.87
CA ASN A 12 5.76 8.74 -23.96
C ASN A 12 7.22 8.45 -24.33
N LYS A 13 8.04 9.51 -24.50
CA LYS A 13 9.47 9.36 -24.81
C LYS A 13 10.24 8.63 -23.71
N ILE A 14 9.97 8.94 -22.44
CA ILE A 14 10.59 8.22 -21.31
C ILE A 14 10.20 6.75 -21.31
N ASN A 15 8.94 6.42 -21.59
CA ASN A 15 8.47 5.03 -21.64
C ASN A 15 9.11 4.24 -22.80
N GLU A 16 9.41 4.90 -23.92
CA GLU A 16 10.07 4.29 -25.08
C GLU A 16 11.59 4.11 -24.88
N THR A 17 12.26 5.12 -24.31
CA THR A 17 13.72 5.18 -24.25
C THR A 17 14.30 4.85 -22.87
N GLY A 18 13.45 4.76 -21.85
CA GLY A 18 13.83 4.55 -20.44
C GLY A 18 14.32 5.81 -19.73
N ARG A 19 14.68 6.88 -20.46
CA ARG A 19 15.21 8.14 -19.91
C ARG A 19 14.96 9.33 -20.82
N ILE A 20 15.07 10.54 -20.28
CA ILE A 20 15.13 11.79 -21.03
C ILE A 20 16.05 12.78 -20.33
N LEU A 21 16.85 13.54 -21.10
CA LEU A 21 17.70 14.60 -20.57
C LEU A 21 16.99 15.96 -20.63
N VAL A 22 17.34 16.88 -19.71
CA VAL A 22 16.84 18.26 -19.73
C VAL A 22 17.20 18.94 -21.06
N SER A 23 18.39 18.68 -21.61
CA SER A 23 18.83 19.19 -22.92
C SER A 23 17.96 18.70 -24.06
N GLU A 24 17.57 17.43 -24.07
CA GLU A 24 16.68 16.86 -25.09
C GLU A 24 15.28 17.51 -25.04
N ILE A 25 14.76 17.77 -23.83
CA ILE A 25 13.49 18.48 -23.64
C ILE A 25 13.60 19.92 -24.19
N GLN A 26 14.70 20.60 -23.90
CA GLN A 26 14.94 21.96 -24.42
C GLN A 26 14.95 21.99 -25.93
N GLU A 27 15.68 21.08 -26.57
CA GLU A 27 15.78 21.02 -28.04
C GLU A 27 14.45 20.65 -28.70
N CYS A 28 13.78 19.60 -28.18
CA CYS A 28 12.52 19.12 -28.74
C CYS A 28 11.39 20.14 -28.69
N TYR A 29 11.29 20.87 -27.56
CA TYR A 29 10.14 21.74 -27.31
C TYR A 29 10.47 23.23 -27.35
N GLN A 30 11.71 23.61 -27.61
CA GLN A 30 12.20 25.00 -27.70
C GLN A 30 11.86 25.80 -26.41
N ILE A 31 12.11 25.21 -25.23
CA ILE A 31 11.84 25.81 -23.93
C ILE A 31 13.14 25.98 -23.12
N SER A 32 13.10 26.82 -22.10
CA SER A 32 14.24 27.01 -21.20
C SER A 32 14.48 25.77 -20.30
N ALA A 33 15.72 25.62 -19.80
CA ALA A 33 16.07 24.55 -18.85
C ALA A 33 15.20 24.58 -17.60
N ASP A 34 14.83 25.76 -17.12
CA ASP A 34 13.98 25.90 -15.92
C ASP A 34 12.54 25.46 -16.20
N CYS A 35 12.02 25.71 -17.40
CA CYS A 35 10.73 25.21 -17.83
C CYS A 35 10.73 23.68 -17.93
N ALA A 36 11.76 23.09 -18.54
CA ALA A 36 11.95 21.64 -18.61
C ALA A 36 12.04 21.01 -17.21
N ARG A 37 12.82 21.59 -16.29
CA ARG A 37 12.93 21.12 -14.92
C ARG A 37 11.63 21.27 -14.13
N ARG A 38 10.81 22.27 -14.42
CA ARG A 38 9.47 22.44 -13.84
C ARG A 38 8.54 21.33 -14.32
N ASP A 39 8.51 21.04 -15.61
CA ASP A 39 7.72 19.94 -16.15
C ASP A 39 8.11 18.60 -15.51
N LEU A 40 9.41 18.31 -15.43
CA LEU A 40 9.89 17.09 -14.78
C LEU A 40 9.52 17.03 -13.30
N ARG A 41 9.51 18.16 -12.56
CA ARG A 41 9.04 18.21 -11.17
C ARG A 41 7.56 17.88 -11.03
N VAL A 42 6.73 18.43 -11.90
CA VAL A 42 5.29 18.17 -11.94
C VAL A 42 5.03 16.70 -12.24
N LEU A 43 5.73 16.13 -13.22
CA LEU A 43 5.59 14.73 -13.58
C LEU A 43 6.11 13.78 -12.49
N GLU A 44 7.19 14.14 -11.80
CA GLU A 44 7.69 13.39 -10.64
C GLU A 44 6.72 13.43 -9.46
N SER A 45 6.11 14.60 -9.16
CA SER A 45 5.09 14.71 -8.12
C SER A 45 3.82 13.90 -8.42
N LYS A 46 3.55 13.60 -9.69
CA LYS A 46 2.50 12.69 -10.16
C LYS A 46 2.94 11.22 -10.19
N GLY A 47 4.18 10.90 -9.80
CA GLY A 47 4.71 9.54 -9.82
C GLY A 47 4.98 8.96 -11.22
N LEU A 48 4.97 9.79 -12.28
CA LEU A 48 5.06 9.36 -13.68
C LEU A 48 6.52 9.20 -14.18
N LEU A 49 7.48 9.73 -13.45
CA LEU A 49 8.91 9.61 -13.73
C LEU A 49 9.73 9.83 -12.44
N GLN A 50 11.00 9.47 -12.47
CA GLN A 50 11.97 9.78 -11.41
C GLN A 50 13.05 10.72 -11.98
N ARG A 51 13.24 11.90 -11.35
CA ARG A 51 14.28 12.85 -11.79
C ARG A 51 15.68 12.37 -11.39
N THR A 52 16.62 12.71 -12.24
CA THR A 52 18.06 12.56 -12.03
C THR A 52 18.73 13.94 -12.09
N HIS A 53 20.07 14.00 -11.83
CA HIS A 53 20.82 15.26 -11.86
C HIS A 53 20.73 16.02 -13.20
N GLY A 54 20.52 15.32 -14.32
CA GLY A 54 20.51 15.91 -15.67
C GLY A 54 19.22 15.68 -16.47
N GLY A 55 18.20 15.03 -15.90
CA GLY A 55 17.01 14.65 -16.65
C GLY A 55 16.02 13.86 -15.80
N ALA A 56 15.40 12.85 -16.41
CA ALA A 56 14.53 11.89 -15.74
C ALA A 56 14.65 10.50 -16.37
N ILE A 57 14.31 9.48 -15.57
CA ILE A 57 14.18 8.10 -16.01
C ILE A 57 12.72 7.66 -15.85
N ALA A 58 12.32 6.65 -16.64
CA ALA A 58 11.03 6.03 -16.46
C ALA A 58 10.92 5.51 -15.03
N VAL A 59 9.79 5.79 -14.38
CA VAL A 59 9.36 4.94 -13.26
C VAL A 59 9.01 3.63 -13.92
N ASN A 60 9.88 2.63 -13.78
CA ASN A 60 9.65 1.35 -14.42
C ASN A 60 8.53 0.64 -13.64
N PRO A 61 7.28 0.59 -14.12
CA PRO A 61 6.22 -0.13 -13.44
C PRO A 61 6.49 -1.64 -13.39
N LYS A 62 7.54 -2.10 -14.11
CA LYS A 62 8.05 -3.48 -14.08
C LYS A 62 9.16 -3.67 -13.04
N GLU A 63 9.61 -2.61 -12.37
CA GLU A 63 10.56 -2.78 -11.27
C GLU A 63 9.83 -3.43 -10.09
N ILE A 64 10.25 -4.64 -9.77
CA ILE A 64 9.68 -5.39 -8.65
C ILE A 64 9.95 -4.59 -7.37
N TYR A 65 8.90 -4.15 -6.70
CA TYR A 65 9.01 -3.41 -5.45
C TYR A 65 9.75 -4.27 -4.42
N PRO A 66 10.88 -3.82 -3.89
CA PRO A 66 11.70 -4.64 -3.00
C PRO A 66 10.94 -5.03 -1.74
N THR A 67 11.19 -6.23 -1.27
CA THR A 67 10.66 -6.65 0.03
C THR A 67 11.23 -5.75 1.13
N PRO A 68 10.40 -5.10 1.95
CA PRO A 68 10.90 -4.35 3.08
C PRO A 68 11.75 -5.24 3.98
N THR A 69 12.97 -4.81 4.28
CA THR A 69 13.93 -5.57 5.11
C THR A 69 13.84 -5.23 6.60
N TYR A 70 12.91 -4.35 6.98
CA TYR A 70 12.77 -3.89 8.36
C TYR A 70 11.82 -4.78 9.17
N ASN A 71 12.14 -4.90 10.46
CA ASN A 71 11.22 -5.36 11.49
C ASN A 71 10.61 -4.10 12.15
N PRO A 72 9.28 -3.99 12.28
CA PRO A 72 8.64 -2.84 12.93
C PRO A 72 9.20 -2.50 14.32
N ILE A 73 9.63 -3.49 15.07
CA ILE A 73 10.22 -3.31 16.41
C ILE A 73 11.59 -2.60 16.36
N ASP A 74 12.33 -2.76 15.27
CA ASP A 74 13.69 -2.24 15.13
C ASP A 74 13.72 -0.82 14.51
N MET A 75 12.56 -0.26 14.17
CA MET A 75 12.48 1.08 13.56
C MET A 75 12.74 2.17 14.59
N LYS A 76 13.74 2.99 14.31
CA LYS A 76 14.11 4.16 15.14
C LYS A 76 13.21 5.37 14.91
N GLU A 77 12.55 5.46 13.74
CA GLU A 77 11.74 6.60 13.34
C GLU A 77 10.33 6.15 12.94
N ILE A 78 9.34 6.90 13.41
CA ILE A 78 7.94 6.69 13.04
C ILE A 78 7.75 7.09 11.58
N GLN A 79 7.17 6.21 10.78
CA GLN A 79 6.76 6.51 9.41
C GLN A 79 5.37 7.17 9.44
N SER A 80 5.34 8.49 9.31
CA SER A 80 4.11 9.30 9.49
C SER A 80 2.99 8.94 8.52
N ASP A 81 3.31 8.59 7.28
CA ASP A 81 2.37 8.13 6.27
C ASP A 81 1.70 6.79 6.65
N TYR A 82 2.46 5.82 7.13
CA TYR A 82 1.93 4.55 7.62
C TYR A 82 1.09 4.72 8.89
N LEU A 83 1.53 5.58 9.80
CA LEU A 83 0.79 5.87 11.03
C LEU A 83 -0.55 6.56 10.73
N ALA A 84 -0.58 7.55 9.84
CA ALA A 84 -1.80 8.25 9.46
C ALA A 84 -2.83 7.31 8.82
N VAL A 85 -2.39 6.43 7.91
CA VAL A 85 -3.27 5.40 7.32
C VAL A 85 -3.78 4.43 8.40
N ALA A 86 -2.95 4.02 9.35
CA ALA A 86 -3.36 3.16 10.46
C ALA A 86 -4.39 3.82 11.36
N GLN A 87 -4.19 5.10 11.73
CA GLN A 87 -5.13 5.86 12.54
C GLN A 87 -6.50 6.00 11.86
N LYS A 88 -6.51 6.27 10.54
CA LYS A 88 -7.76 6.32 9.77
C LYS A 88 -8.44 4.96 9.69
N ALA A 89 -7.68 3.88 9.55
CA ALA A 89 -8.22 2.52 9.51
C ALA A 89 -8.93 2.14 10.83
N ILE A 90 -8.40 2.57 11.97
CA ILE A 90 -8.99 2.33 13.30
C ILE A 90 -10.39 2.94 13.43
N GLU A 91 -10.70 4.05 12.78
CA GLU A 91 -12.03 4.67 12.80
C GLU A 91 -13.13 3.76 12.24
N TYR A 92 -12.77 2.75 11.45
CA TYR A 92 -13.69 1.76 10.89
C TYR A 92 -13.96 0.57 11.81
N ILE A 93 -13.29 0.49 12.95
CA ILE A 93 -13.49 -0.58 13.94
C ILE A 93 -14.69 -0.27 14.82
N GLN A 94 -15.58 -1.25 14.95
CA GLN A 94 -16.78 -1.15 15.79
C GLN A 94 -16.70 -2.14 16.95
N ASN A 95 -17.44 -1.84 18.00
CA ASN A 95 -17.52 -2.72 19.15
C ASN A 95 -18.08 -4.11 18.76
N LYS A 96 -17.43 -5.18 19.22
CA LYS A 96 -17.70 -6.60 18.92
C LYS A 96 -17.31 -7.05 17.51
N ASP A 97 -16.62 -6.24 16.73
CA ASP A 97 -16.09 -6.69 15.44
C ASP A 97 -15.12 -7.87 15.62
N VAL A 98 -15.16 -8.76 14.67
CA VAL A 98 -14.13 -9.78 14.43
C VAL A 98 -13.31 -9.32 13.23
N ILE A 99 -12.07 -8.91 13.46
CA ILE A 99 -11.24 -8.28 12.41
C ILE A 99 -9.95 -9.04 12.15
N TYR A 100 -9.45 -8.96 10.92
CA TYR A 100 -8.08 -9.37 10.59
C TYR A 100 -7.19 -8.14 10.45
N ILE A 101 -6.01 -8.20 11.06
CA ILE A 101 -4.96 -7.18 10.90
C ILE A 101 -3.74 -7.80 10.22
N THR A 102 -3.35 -7.20 9.10
CA THR A 102 -2.24 -7.62 8.24
C THR A 102 -0.86 -7.50 8.90
N THR A 103 0.05 -8.38 8.52
CA THR A 103 1.47 -8.36 8.95
C THR A 103 2.25 -7.27 8.22
N SER A 104 1.97 -6.03 8.52
CA SER A 104 2.63 -4.88 7.89
C SER A 104 2.91 -3.80 8.91
N LEU A 105 3.71 -2.80 8.54
CA LEU A 105 3.94 -1.65 9.42
C LEU A 105 2.64 -0.89 9.73
N VAL A 106 1.72 -0.78 8.77
CA VAL A 106 0.39 -0.20 9.03
C VAL A 106 -0.36 -1.03 10.07
N GLY A 107 -0.37 -2.36 9.92
CA GLY A 107 -1.01 -3.27 10.88
C GLY A 107 -0.38 -3.19 12.27
N TYR A 108 0.94 -3.03 12.35
CA TYR A 108 1.64 -2.81 13.62
C TYR A 108 1.19 -1.50 14.29
N TYR A 109 1.12 -0.39 13.54
CA TYR A 109 0.62 0.88 14.08
C TYR A 109 -0.85 0.82 14.46
N MET A 110 -1.69 0.08 13.73
CA MET A 110 -3.07 -0.18 14.17
C MET A 110 -3.10 -0.88 15.52
N ALA A 111 -2.29 -1.92 15.71
CA ALA A 111 -2.22 -2.66 16.97
C ALA A 111 -1.76 -1.78 18.13
N GLU A 112 -0.72 -0.96 17.94
CA GLU A 112 -0.24 -0.03 18.96
C GLU A 112 -1.29 1.01 19.36
N ASN A 113 -2.01 1.56 18.40
CA ASN A 113 -3.00 2.63 18.58
C ASN A 113 -4.43 2.11 18.75
N MET A 114 -4.63 0.80 18.97
CA MET A 114 -5.95 0.21 19.17
C MET A 114 -6.67 0.87 20.35
N PRO A 115 -7.90 1.40 20.17
CA PRO A 115 -8.64 2.08 21.23
C PRO A 115 -9.00 1.13 22.37
N GLU A 116 -9.08 1.66 23.59
CA GLU A 116 -9.36 0.89 24.80
C GLU A 116 -10.86 0.76 25.10
N ASP A 117 -11.69 1.55 24.44
CA ASP A 117 -13.15 1.63 24.66
C ASP A 117 -13.97 0.70 23.76
N VAL A 118 -13.32 -0.05 22.85
CA VAL A 118 -13.98 -1.04 21.98
C VAL A 118 -13.53 -2.46 22.34
N ALA A 119 -14.46 -3.35 22.60
CA ALA A 119 -14.19 -4.77 22.81
C ALA A 119 -14.29 -5.51 21.46
N ILE A 120 -13.18 -6.09 20.98
CA ILE A 120 -13.07 -6.72 19.66
C ILE A 120 -12.31 -8.05 19.71
N THR A 121 -12.48 -8.83 18.66
CA THR A 121 -11.64 -10.01 18.39
C THR A 121 -10.73 -9.70 17.19
N VAL A 122 -9.42 -9.79 17.40
CA VAL A 122 -8.43 -9.56 16.35
C VAL A 122 -7.76 -10.87 15.95
N LEU A 123 -7.85 -11.18 14.66
CA LEU A 123 -7.06 -12.22 14.01
C LEU A 123 -5.79 -11.60 13.43
N THR A 124 -4.67 -12.23 13.64
CA THR A 124 -3.42 -11.88 12.96
C THR A 124 -2.54 -13.11 12.82
N ASN A 125 -1.77 -13.18 11.76
CA ASN A 125 -0.74 -14.20 11.57
C ASN A 125 0.66 -13.68 11.94
N SER A 126 0.75 -12.52 12.60
CA SER A 126 2.00 -11.91 13.09
C SER A 126 2.16 -12.09 14.58
N VAL A 127 3.26 -12.73 14.99
CA VAL A 127 3.63 -12.84 16.43
C VAL A 127 3.87 -11.45 17.03
N THR A 128 4.49 -10.54 16.28
CA THR A 128 4.76 -9.17 16.73
C THR A 128 3.47 -8.40 17.03
N ILE A 129 2.49 -8.45 16.12
CA ILE A 129 1.19 -7.79 16.32
C ILE A 129 0.42 -8.43 17.47
N ALA A 130 0.42 -9.76 17.56
CA ALA A 130 -0.22 -10.48 18.65
C ALA A 130 0.38 -10.11 20.01
N GLU A 131 1.71 -9.95 20.09
CA GLU A 131 2.40 -9.55 21.33
C GLU A 131 2.02 -8.12 21.79
N VAL A 132 1.80 -7.20 20.85
CA VAL A 132 1.30 -5.86 21.17
C VAL A 132 -0.15 -5.94 21.68
N LEU A 133 -1.01 -6.65 20.95
CA LEU A 133 -2.44 -6.70 21.23
C LEU A 133 -2.79 -7.47 22.52
N ARG A 134 -2.06 -8.55 22.87
CA ARG A 134 -2.34 -9.32 24.08
C ARG A 134 -2.23 -8.52 25.39
N LYS A 135 -1.60 -7.35 25.34
CA LYS A 135 -1.47 -6.43 26.49
C LYS A 135 -2.71 -5.56 26.68
N LYS A 136 -3.62 -5.54 25.70
CA LYS A 136 -4.85 -4.73 25.72
C LYS A 136 -6.01 -5.59 26.22
N MET A 137 -6.57 -5.21 27.36
CA MET A 137 -7.58 -6.02 28.09
C MET A 137 -8.93 -6.14 27.35
N ASN A 138 -9.20 -5.22 26.43
CA ASN A 138 -10.42 -5.17 25.62
C ASN A 138 -10.31 -5.93 24.30
N VAL A 139 -9.15 -6.51 23.99
CA VAL A 139 -8.88 -7.22 22.74
C VAL A 139 -8.70 -8.70 22.98
N SER A 140 -9.55 -9.52 22.36
CA SER A 140 -9.34 -10.96 22.26
C SER A 140 -8.48 -11.24 21.03
N VAL A 141 -7.35 -11.91 21.17
CA VAL A 141 -6.41 -12.17 20.09
C VAL A 141 -6.47 -13.63 19.65
N ILE A 142 -6.71 -13.85 18.36
CA ILE A 142 -6.55 -15.15 17.70
C ILE A 142 -5.29 -15.09 16.85
N LEU A 143 -4.22 -15.71 17.33
CA LEU A 143 -2.99 -15.87 16.56
C LEU A 143 -3.16 -17.04 15.57
N LEU A 144 -3.16 -16.71 14.29
CA LEU A 144 -3.19 -17.69 13.21
C LEU A 144 -1.80 -18.32 13.09
N GLY A 145 -1.69 -19.54 13.61
CA GLY A 145 -0.43 -20.28 13.70
C GLY A 145 -0.15 -21.13 12.47
N GLY A 146 1.05 -21.68 12.47
CA GLY A 146 1.59 -22.51 11.39
C GLY A 146 3.11 -22.52 11.43
N GLU A 147 3.76 -22.84 10.32
CA GLU A 147 5.21 -22.70 10.17
C GLU A 147 5.58 -21.20 10.12
N MET A 148 6.35 -20.78 11.10
CA MET A 148 6.70 -19.37 11.26
C MET A 148 7.92 -19.02 10.42
N SER A 149 7.78 -18.00 9.60
CA SER A 149 8.88 -17.41 8.85
C SER A 149 9.87 -16.66 9.78
N HIS A 150 11.08 -16.40 9.28
CA HIS A 150 12.07 -15.58 10.02
C HIS A 150 11.58 -14.16 10.34
N ARG A 151 10.51 -13.70 9.68
CA ARG A 151 9.87 -12.40 9.94
C ARG A 151 8.77 -12.45 10.99
N GLY A 152 8.57 -13.59 11.65
CA GLY A 152 7.60 -13.75 12.74
C GLY A 152 6.14 -13.77 12.26
N HIS A 153 5.85 -14.31 11.06
CA HIS A 153 4.50 -14.53 10.58
C HIS A 153 4.33 -15.90 9.93
N CYS A 154 3.10 -16.40 9.92
CA CYS A 154 2.70 -17.67 9.33
C CYS A 154 1.74 -17.43 8.16
N HIS A 155 1.88 -18.21 7.07
CA HIS A 155 0.97 -18.16 5.92
C HIS A 155 0.94 -19.50 5.15
N ASP A 156 1.25 -20.57 5.83
CA ASP A 156 1.30 -21.92 5.30
C ASP A 156 -0.11 -22.58 5.21
N PHE A 157 -0.11 -23.85 4.84
CA PHE A 157 -1.33 -24.64 4.74
C PHE A 157 -2.16 -24.61 6.05
N TYR A 158 -1.52 -24.76 7.21
CA TYR A 158 -2.21 -24.80 8.49
C TYR A 158 -2.85 -23.46 8.84
N THR A 159 -2.14 -22.36 8.59
CA THR A 159 -2.63 -21.00 8.77
C THR A 159 -3.87 -20.75 7.88
N ILE A 160 -3.83 -21.17 6.61
CA ILE A 160 -4.95 -21.05 5.66
C ILE A 160 -6.16 -21.85 6.16
N GLN A 161 -5.97 -23.08 6.66
CA GLN A 161 -7.08 -23.88 7.18
C GLN A 161 -7.74 -23.22 8.41
N MET A 162 -6.97 -22.55 9.26
CA MET A 162 -7.55 -21.77 10.37
C MET A 162 -8.45 -20.64 9.84
N VAL A 163 -7.97 -19.85 8.89
CA VAL A 163 -8.72 -18.73 8.30
C VAL A 163 -10.05 -19.20 7.70
N LYS A 164 -10.03 -20.31 6.94
CA LYS A 164 -11.23 -20.86 6.27
C LYS A 164 -12.37 -21.23 7.23
N ASN A 165 -12.06 -21.46 8.49
CA ASN A 165 -13.05 -21.82 9.52
C ASN A 165 -13.52 -20.62 10.35
N ILE A 166 -13.09 -19.39 10.04
CA ILE A 166 -13.46 -18.19 10.80
C ILE A 166 -14.13 -17.20 9.85
N ARG A 167 -15.20 -16.53 10.31
CA ARG A 167 -15.82 -15.41 9.59
C ARG A 167 -15.43 -14.11 10.26
N MET A 168 -15.04 -13.13 9.46
CA MET A 168 -14.59 -11.82 9.90
C MET A 168 -15.53 -10.73 9.40
N ASP A 169 -15.72 -9.71 10.21
CA ASP A 169 -16.49 -8.54 9.80
C ASP A 169 -15.64 -7.66 8.86
N LYS A 170 -14.35 -7.50 9.17
CA LYS A 170 -13.44 -6.67 8.37
C LYS A 170 -12.06 -7.29 8.28
N ALA A 171 -11.45 -7.21 7.10
CA ALA A 171 -10.04 -7.49 6.91
C ALA A 171 -9.29 -6.19 6.56
N PHE A 172 -8.33 -5.82 7.40
CA PHE A 172 -7.41 -4.73 7.14
C PHE A 172 -6.15 -5.28 6.48
N LEU A 173 -5.99 -5.00 5.19
CA LEU A 173 -5.02 -5.64 4.30
C LEU A 173 -3.99 -4.63 3.78
N SER A 174 -2.72 -4.98 3.79
CA SER A 174 -1.67 -4.18 3.19
C SER A 174 -0.61 -5.09 2.58
N HIS A 175 -0.61 -5.23 1.28
CA HIS A 175 0.37 -6.01 0.55
C HIS A 175 1.65 -5.19 0.25
N ALA A 176 2.63 -5.77 -0.43
CA ALA A 176 3.88 -5.09 -0.73
C ALA A 176 3.67 -3.89 -1.66
N ALA A 177 2.85 -4.05 -2.68
CA ALA A 177 2.56 -3.02 -3.68
C ALA A 177 1.11 -3.10 -4.18
N LEU A 178 0.62 -2.00 -4.79
CA LEU A 178 -0.70 -1.90 -5.41
C LEU A 178 -0.60 -1.12 -6.71
N SER A 179 -1.12 -1.68 -7.80
CA SER A 179 -1.26 -1.00 -9.08
C SER A 179 -2.61 -1.30 -9.74
N LEU A 180 -2.97 -0.50 -10.72
CA LEU A 180 -4.27 -0.66 -11.42
C LEU A 180 -4.27 -1.85 -12.37
N ASP A 181 -3.13 -2.13 -13.00
CA ASP A 181 -2.96 -3.19 -14.00
C ASP A 181 -2.71 -4.58 -13.41
N PHE A 182 -2.11 -4.65 -12.22
CA PHE A 182 -1.72 -5.92 -11.60
C PHE A 182 -2.40 -6.17 -10.25
N GLY A 183 -3.04 -5.16 -9.68
CA GLY A 183 -3.71 -5.24 -8.38
C GLY A 183 -2.74 -5.20 -7.20
N ALA A 184 -3.18 -5.76 -6.09
CA ALA A 184 -2.35 -5.95 -4.90
C ALA A 184 -1.38 -7.09 -5.09
N SER A 185 -0.10 -6.89 -4.76
CA SER A 185 0.94 -7.87 -5.06
C SER A 185 1.95 -8.04 -3.93
N ILE A 186 2.56 -9.23 -3.87
CA ILE A 186 3.52 -9.65 -2.85
C ILE A 186 4.68 -10.43 -3.45
N HIS A 187 5.74 -10.64 -2.66
CA HIS A 187 6.94 -11.38 -3.10
C HIS A 187 6.79 -12.89 -3.00
N ASP A 188 6.01 -13.37 -2.04
CA ASP A 188 5.92 -14.77 -1.65
C ASP A 188 4.63 -15.40 -2.17
N SER A 189 4.75 -16.46 -2.96
CA SER A 189 3.60 -17.16 -3.52
C SER A 189 2.69 -17.81 -2.47
N ALA A 190 3.23 -18.27 -1.34
CA ALA A 190 2.43 -18.85 -0.27
C ALA A 190 1.48 -17.81 0.38
N GLY A 191 1.93 -16.56 0.47
CA GLY A 191 1.10 -15.45 0.96
C GLY A 191 -0.07 -15.10 0.04
N VAL A 192 -0.05 -15.48 -1.26
CA VAL A 192 -1.18 -15.25 -2.19
C VAL A 192 -2.41 -16.01 -1.73
N GLU A 193 -2.30 -17.31 -1.50
CA GLU A 193 -3.44 -18.14 -1.10
C GLU A 193 -3.94 -17.78 0.31
N PHE A 194 -3.03 -17.39 1.20
CA PHE A 194 -3.41 -16.87 2.50
C PHE A 194 -4.21 -15.55 2.38
N GLY A 195 -3.73 -14.59 1.60
CA GLY A 195 -4.39 -13.31 1.36
C GLY A 195 -5.80 -13.50 0.77
N LYS A 196 -5.94 -14.37 -0.24
CA LYS A 196 -7.25 -14.73 -0.82
C LYS A 196 -8.18 -15.34 0.22
N ALA A 197 -7.69 -16.29 1.02
CA ALA A 197 -8.50 -16.92 2.06
C ALA A 197 -9.00 -15.90 3.10
N VAL A 198 -8.18 -14.92 3.49
CA VAL A 198 -8.59 -13.82 4.38
C VAL A 198 -9.71 -13.00 3.73
N MET A 199 -9.53 -12.57 2.48
CA MET A 199 -10.53 -11.76 1.77
C MET A 199 -11.86 -12.50 1.59
N GLU A 200 -11.84 -13.77 1.20
CA GLU A 200 -13.04 -14.61 0.99
C GLU A 200 -13.82 -14.86 2.29
N ASN A 201 -13.16 -14.78 3.44
CA ASN A 201 -13.78 -15.02 4.74
C ASN A 201 -14.13 -13.73 5.49
N SER A 202 -13.98 -12.56 4.85
CA SER A 202 -14.29 -11.24 5.39
C SER A 202 -15.51 -10.65 4.69
N ARG A 203 -16.32 -9.90 5.45
CA ARG A 203 -17.48 -9.19 4.89
C ARG A 203 -17.10 -7.88 4.21
N MET A 204 -16.01 -7.27 4.67
CA MET A 204 -15.48 -6.02 4.15
C MET A 204 -13.96 -6.08 4.07
N ASN A 205 -13.41 -5.85 2.88
CA ASN A 205 -11.98 -5.85 2.60
C ASN A 205 -11.48 -4.41 2.49
N ILE A 206 -10.67 -3.98 3.45
CA ILE A 206 -10.11 -2.62 3.52
C ILE A 206 -8.62 -2.67 3.19
N GLY A 207 -8.25 -2.05 2.08
CA GLY A 207 -6.87 -1.94 1.63
C GLY A 207 -6.18 -0.73 2.25
N LEU A 208 -5.02 -0.95 2.89
CA LEU A 208 -4.22 0.07 3.57
C LEU A 208 -2.93 0.30 2.80
N TYR A 209 -2.89 1.34 1.99
CA TYR A 209 -1.77 1.60 1.08
C TYR A 209 -1.27 3.03 1.19
N PRO A 210 -0.24 3.31 2.00
CA PRO A 210 0.50 4.56 1.86
C PRO A 210 0.93 4.76 0.40
N SER A 211 0.90 6.00 -0.09
CA SER A 211 1.19 6.37 -1.50
C SER A 211 2.49 5.76 -2.03
N LYS A 212 3.48 5.56 -1.19
CA LYS A 212 4.76 4.90 -1.52
C LYS A 212 4.61 3.47 -2.07
N LYS A 213 3.50 2.80 -1.78
CA LYS A 213 3.19 1.44 -2.25
C LYS A 213 2.36 1.43 -3.53
N ILE A 214 1.81 2.58 -3.93
CA ILE A 214 0.89 2.72 -5.07
C ILE A 214 1.67 2.95 -6.36
N GLY A 215 1.14 2.44 -7.48
CA GLY A 215 1.77 2.50 -8.79
C GLY A 215 2.98 1.57 -8.95
N LYS A 216 3.10 0.55 -8.10
CA LYS A 216 4.20 -0.41 -8.07
C LYS A 216 3.67 -1.84 -8.10
N ASN A 217 4.52 -2.76 -8.53
CA ASN A 217 4.23 -4.19 -8.59
C ASN A 217 5.26 -4.99 -7.79
N SER A 218 4.80 -6.07 -7.17
CA SER A 218 5.62 -7.15 -6.66
C SER A 218 5.51 -8.38 -7.58
N ILE A 219 5.97 -9.56 -7.14
CA ILE A 219 6.08 -10.73 -8.01
C ILE A 219 4.73 -11.38 -8.28
N HIS A 220 3.91 -11.56 -7.24
CA HIS A 220 2.67 -12.33 -7.31
C HIS A 220 1.45 -11.46 -7.00
N SER A 221 0.47 -11.44 -7.90
CA SER A 221 -0.82 -10.78 -7.66
C SER A 221 -1.67 -11.60 -6.69
N VAL A 222 -2.25 -10.91 -5.71
CA VAL A 222 -3.16 -11.49 -4.72
C VAL A 222 -4.62 -11.27 -5.15
N CYS A 223 -4.98 -10.02 -5.47
CA CYS A 223 -6.33 -9.62 -5.83
C CYS A 223 -6.29 -8.39 -6.74
N GLN A 224 -7.39 -8.12 -7.42
CA GLN A 224 -7.55 -6.90 -8.20
C GLN A 224 -7.95 -5.74 -7.27
N VAL A 225 -7.74 -4.49 -7.73
CA VAL A 225 -8.13 -3.29 -6.96
C VAL A 225 -9.62 -3.29 -6.63
N LYS A 226 -10.47 -3.72 -7.57
CA LYS A 226 -11.94 -3.80 -7.42
C LYS A 226 -12.42 -4.81 -6.37
N ASP A 227 -11.54 -5.67 -5.87
CA ASP A 227 -11.86 -6.67 -4.84
C ASP A 227 -11.78 -6.08 -3.42
N TYR A 228 -11.39 -4.79 -3.31
CA TYR A 228 -11.50 -4.01 -2.09
C TYR A 228 -12.81 -3.23 -2.04
N ASP A 229 -13.43 -3.18 -0.87
CA ASP A 229 -14.59 -2.33 -0.60
C ASP A 229 -14.18 -0.88 -0.32
N LEU A 230 -13.00 -0.74 0.30
CA LEU A 230 -12.42 0.56 0.68
C LEU A 230 -10.90 0.52 0.55
N LEU A 231 -10.33 1.60 0.02
CA LEU A 231 -8.90 1.88 0.08
C LEU A 231 -8.65 3.09 0.97
N ILE A 232 -7.64 2.99 1.84
CA ILE A 232 -7.16 4.11 2.66
C ILE A 232 -5.73 4.41 2.24
N THR A 233 -5.47 5.64 1.85
CA THR A 233 -4.17 6.14 1.39
C THR A 233 -3.89 7.54 1.91
N ASP A 234 -2.71 8.08 1.64
CA ASP A 234 -2.35 9.47 1.97
C ASP A 234 -2.47 10.41 0.77
N ASN A 235 -2.38 11.72 1.02
CA ASN A 235 -2.57 12.77 0.02
C ASN A 235 -1.41 12.95 -0.99
N HIS A 236 -0.39 12.08 -0.96
CA HIS A 236 0.67 12.07 -1.96
C HIS A 236 0.37 11.14 -3.15
N VAL A 237 -0.76 10.43 -3.11
CA VAL A 237 -1.22 9.63 -4.25
C VAL A 237 -1.63 10.54 -5.43
N SER A 238 -1.37 10.09 -6.66
CA SER A 238 -1.70 10.88 -7.85
C SER A 238 -3.21 10.97 -8.08
N GLU A 239 -3.69 12.15 -8.54
CA GLU A 239 -5.10 12.36 -8.86
C GLU A 239 -5.59 11.38 -9.95
N ASP A 240 -4.75 11.09 -10.94
CA ASP A 240 -5.07 10.12 -11.99
C ASP A 240 -5.38 8.72 -11.43
N PHE A 241 -4.64 8.28 -10.40
CA PHE A 241 -4.91 7.01 -9.71
C PHE A 241 -6.25 7.07 -8.96
N LEU A 242 -6.53 8.17 -8.28
CA LEU A 242 -7.78 8.36 -7.54
C LEU A 242 -9.01 8.33 -8.47
N ILE A 243 -8.92 8.97 -9.64
CA ILE A 243 -10.00 8.95 -10.65
C ILE A 243 -10.28 7.53 -11.09
N GLN A 244 -9.25 6.78 -11.47
CA GLN A 244 -9.40 5.40 -11.94
C GLN A 244 -9.95 4.45 -10.86
N ILE A 245 -9.56 4.63 -9.58
CA ILE A 245 -10.13 3.86 -8.46
C ILE A 245 -11.64 4.10 -8.32
N ARG A 246 -12.06 5.37 -8.41
CA ARG A 246 -13.49 5.74 -8.34
C ARG A 246 -14.28 5.15 -9.50
N GLU A 247 -13.71 5.11 -10.71
CA GLU A 247 -14.31 4.47 -11.90
C GLU A 247 -14.49 2.96 -11.72
N LEU A 248 -13.61 2.31 -10.95
CA LEU A 248 -13.74 0.90 -10.57
C LEU A 248 -14.84 0.65 -9.51
N GLY A 249 -15.44 1.72 -8.97
CA GLY A 249 -16.49 1.63 -7.94
C GLY A 249 -15.95 1.35 -6.53
N VAL A 250 -14.64 1.48 -6.30
CA VAL A 250 -14.01 1.29 -4.99
C VAL A 250 -14.07 2.58 -4.19
N SER A 251 -14.52 2.52 -2.95
CA SER A 251 -14.48 3.65 -2.03
C SER A 251 -13.04 3.99 -1.67
N ILE A 252 -12.74 5.29 -1.51
CA ILE A 252 -11.39 5.72 -1.14
C ILE A 252 -11.42 6.82 -0.08
N GLU A 253 -10.60 6.65 0.95
CA GLU A 253 -10.33 7.63 2.00
C GLU A 253 -8.89 8.14 1.87
N ILE A 254 -8.73 9.43 1.95
CA ILE A 254 -7.43 10.10 1.82
C ILE A 254 -7.10 10.79 3.13
N VAL A 255 -5.97 10.42 3.74
CA VAL A 255 -5.47 11.09 4.94
C VAL A 255 -4.50 12.20 4.55
N ASN A 256 -4.67 13.36 5.16
CA ASN A 256 -3.78 14.50 4.95
C ASN A 256 -2.54 14.35 5.86
N LEU A 257 -1.40 14.16 5.25
CA LEU A 257 -0.12 14.27 5.94
C LEU A 257 0.18 15.77 6.14
N LYS A 258 0.56 16.15 7.36
CA LYS A 258 1.05 17.51 7.62
C LYS A 258 2.37 17.68 6.88
N GLU A 259 2.50 18.75 6.14
CA GLU A 259 3.81 19.18 5.61
C GLU A 259 4.76 19.38 6.80
N ALA A 260 5.95 18.74 6.74
CA ALA A 260 6.98 18.82 7.76
C ALA A 260 7.72 20.16 7.68
#